data_01213aaaec049d34aad9ac072b341a7e
#
_entry.id   01213aaaec049d34aad9ac072b341a7e
#
_cell.length_a   1.000
_cell.length_b   1.000
_cell.length_c   1.000
_cell.angle_alpha   90.00
_cell.angle_beta   90.00
_cell.angle_gamma   90.00
#
_symmetry.space_group_name_H-M   'P 1'
#
loop_
_entity.id
_entity.type
_entity.pdbx_description
1 polymer ?
#
loop_
_entity_poly.entity_id
_entity_poly.type
_entity_poly.pdbx_seq_one_letter_code
_entity_poly.pdbx_strand_id
1 'polypeptide(L)'
;MIARIWRGWAPLASADDYQRHYESEVSEHLHAVSGFRGARLLRGQDGQEVMFTSITFFTSLDAIRGFAGDDYEVAVVEETARRALSRWDERVSHHEVVAELA
;
A
#
# COMPACT_ATOMS: atom_id res chain seq x y z
N MET A 1 5.39 -16.19 3.70
CA MET A 1 5.10 -14.93 2.99
C MET A 1 4.17 -14.07 3.83
N ILE A 2 4.45 -12.80 3.89
CA ILE A 2 3.71 -11.84 4.72
C ILE A 2 2.95 -10.90 3.80
N ALA A 3 1.65 -10.68 4.10
CA ALA A 3 0.82 -9.67 3.45
C ALA A 3 0.78 -8.43 4.35
N ARG A 4 1.10 -7.28 3.77
CA ARG A 4 1.01 -5.96 4.41
C ARG A 4 -0.21 -5.24 3.85
N ILE A 5 -1.11 -4.81 4.72
CA ILE A 5 -2.40 -4.21 4.32
C ILE A 5 -2.49 -2.79 4.85
N TRP A 6 -2.89 -1.88 3.95
CA TRP A 6 -3.06 -0.46 4.24
C TRP A 6 -4.27 0.08 3.49
N ARG A 7 -4.94 1.08 4.05
CA ARG A 7 -6.07 1.76 3.40
C ARG A 7 -5.85 3.27 3.38
N GLY A 8 -6.28 3.88 2.27
CA GLY A 8 -6.32 5.32 2.14
C GLY A 8 -7.55 5.75 1.35
N TRP A 9 -7.96 6.99 1.52
CA TRP A 9 -9.16 7.54 0.88
C TRP A 9 -8.79 8.79 0.11
N ALA A 10 -9.35 8.91 -1.09
CA ALA A 10 -9.16 10.07 -1.94
C ALA A 10 -10.51 10.64 -2.34
N PRO A 11 -10.64 11.97 -2.49
CA PRO A 11 -11.80 12.55 -3.13
C PRO A 11 -11.95 11.96 -4.54
N LEU A 12 -13.19 11.88 -5.04
CA LEU A 12 -13.44 11.34 -6.38
C LEU A 12 -12.58 12.05 -7.44
N ALA A 13 -12.37 13.36 -7.30
CA ALA A 13 -11.62 14.15 -8.27
C ALA A 13 -10.12 13.82 -8.32
N SER A 14 -9.54 13.26 -7.26
CA SER A 14 -8.10 12.97 -7.19
C SER A 14 -7.79 11.48 -7.06
N ALA A 15 -8.80 10.61 -7.12
CA ALA A 15 -8.60 9.16 -6.99
C ALA A 15 -7.69 8.60 -8.08
N ASP A 16 -7.87 9.03 -9.32
CA ASP A 16 -7.03 8.58 -10.43
C ASP A 16 -5.58 9.05 -10.29
N ASP A 17 -5.36 10.22 -9.70
CA ASP A 17 -4.01 10.73 -9.42
C ASP A 17 -3.30 9.83 -8.41
N TYR A 18 -3.99 9.40 -7.37
CA TYR A 18 -3.42 8.46 -6.41
C TYR A 18 -3.09 7.12 -7.07
N GLN A 19 -3.98 6.59 -7.88
CA GLN A 19 -3.74 5.32 -8.58
C GLN A 19 -2.51 5.41 -9.48
N ARG A 20 -2.35 6.50 -10.23
CA ARG A 20 -1.16 6.71 -11.07
C ARG A 20 0.12 6.79 -10.24
N HIS A 21 0.07 7.46 -9.08
CA HIS A 21 1.20 7.51 -8.15
C HIS A 21 1.59 6.10 -7.70
N TYR A 22 0.60 5.29 -7.34
CA TYR A 22 0.85 3.91 -6.90
C TYR A 22 1.49 3.08 -8.03
N GLU A 23 0.95 3.18 -9.23
CA GLU A 23 1.42 2.41 -10.38
C GLU A 23 2.82 2.83 -10.84
N SER A 24 3.27 4.02 -10.49
CA SER A 24 4.60 4.55 -10.85
C SER A 24 5.57 4.58 -9.67
N GLU A 25 5.46 5.56 -8.80
CA GLU A 25 6.44 5.80 -7.73
C GLU A 25 6.44 4.71 -6.66
N VAL A 26 5.27 4.28 -6.21
CA VAL A 26 5.17 3.21 -5.20
C VAL A 26 5.66 1.90 -5.80
N SER A 27 5.25 1.59 -7.01
CA SER A 27 5.68 0.41 -7.75
C SER A 27 7.21 0.36 -7.88
N GLU A 28 7.83 1.47 -8.26
CA GLU A 28 9.29 1.57 -8.38
C GLU A 28 9.97 1.30 -7.04
N HIS A 29 9.48 1.92 -5.98
CA HIS A 29 10.02 1.71 -4.63
C HIS A 29 9.90 0.25 -4.19
N LEU A 30 8.74 -0.38 -4.41
CA LEU A 30 8.50 -1.78 -4.06
C LEU A 30 9.44 -2.72 -4.82
N HIS A 31 9.61 -2.51 -6.13
CA HIS A 31 10.46 -3.38 -6.95
C HIS A 31 11.95 -3.27 -6.59
N ALA A 32 12.37 -2.20 -5.93
CA ALA A 32 13.73 -2.05 -5.44
C ALA A 32 14.00 -2.84 -4.15
N VAL A 33 12.96 -3.35 -3.49
CA VAL A 33 13.08 -4.06 -2.22
C VAL A 33 13.32 -5.54 -2.47
N SER A 34 14.41 -6.07 -1.92
CA SER A 34 14.67 -7.50 -1.92
C SER A 34 13.60 -8.21 -1.10
N GLY A 35 12.98 -9.23 -1.65
CA GLY A 35 11.91 -9.98 -0.99
C GLY A 35 10.49 -9.50 -1.31
N PHE A 36 10.34 -8.45 -2.11
CA PHE A 36 9.02 -8.06 -2.63
C PHE A 36 8.49 -9.15 -3.57
N ARG A 37 7.23 -9.56 -3.40
CA ARG A 37 6.63 -10.69 -4.15
C ARG A 37 5.35 -10.32 -4.90
N GLY A 38 4.96 -9.09 -4.90
CA GLY A 38 3.79 -8.64 -5.64
C GLY A 38 2.89 -7.75 -4.80
N ALA A 39 1.95 -7.11 -5.48
CA ALA A 39 1.03 -6.18 -4.84
C ALA A 39 -0.31 -6.16 -5.58
N ARG A 40 -1.34 -5.77 -4.84
CA ARG A 40 -2.67 -5.48 -5.38
C ARG A 40 -3.12 -4.15 -4.80
N LEU A 41 -3.64 -3.30 -5.65
CA LEU A 41 -4.35 -2.09 -5.22
C LEU A 41 -5.81 -2.27 -5.57
N LEU A 42 -6.66 -2.27 -4.55
CA LEU A 42 -8.10 -2.36 -4.71
C LEU A 42 -8.70 -0.98 -4.56
N ARG A 43 -9.75 -0.68 -5.29
CA ARG A 43 -10.49 0.57 -5.11
C ARG A 43 -11.98 0.32 -5.10
N GLY A 44 -12.70 1.06 -4.28
CA GLY A 44 -14.15 1.02 -4.22
C GLY A 44 -14.67 2.38 -3.79
N GLN A 45 -15.86 2.74 -4.28
CA GLN A 45 -16.48 4.00 -3.88
C GLN A 45 -16.94 3.92 -2.43
N ASP A 46 -16.68 4.98 -1.68
CA ASP A 46 -17.07 5.15 -0.29
C ASP A 46 -17.66 6.55 -0.13
N GLY A 47 -18.96 6.66 -0.39
CA GLY A 47 -19.64 7.96 -0.41
C GLY A 47 -19.06 8.90 -1.47
N GLN A 48 -18.53 10.03 -1.04
CA GLN A 48 -17.89 11.02 -1.92
C GLN A 48 -16.40 10.78 -2.09
N GLU A 49 -15.91 9.65 -1.57
CA GLU A 49 -14.52 9.28 -1.65
C GLU A 49 -14.36 7.94 -2.38
N VAL A 50 -13.13 7.65 -2.78
CA VAL A 50 -12.71 6.32 -3.20
C VAL A 50 -11.82 5.76 -2.10
N MET A 51 -12.13 4.56 -1.61
CA MET A 51 -11.27 3.86 -0.66
C MET A 51 -10.34 2.95 -1.45
N PHE A 52 -9.04 3.12 -1.18
CA PHE A 52 -8.00 2.24 -1.71
C PHE A 52 -7.55 1.28 -0.62
N THR A 53 -7.39 0.02 -1.00
CA THR A 53 -6.78 -0.99 -0.13
C THR A 53 -5.55 -1.52 -0.86
N SER A 54 -4.38 -1.35 -0.24
CA SER A 54 -3.13 -1.87 -0.76
C SER A 54 -2.78 -3.16 -0.04
N ILE A 55 -2.54 -4.22 -0.80
CA ILE A 55 -2.06 -5.50 -0.28
C ILE A 55 -0.72 -5.78 -0.95
N THR A 56 0.35 -5.75 -0.17
CA THR A 56 1.70 -6.00 -0.66
C THR A 56 2.25 -7.28 -0.03
N PHE A 57 2.93 -8.08 -0.82
CA PHE A 57 3.45 -9.38 -0.38
C PHE A 57 4.97 -9.35 -0.31
N PHE A 58 5.51 -9.82 0.82
CA PHE A 58 6.95 -9.89 1.06
C PHE A 58 7.33 -11.26 1.61
N THR A 59 8.58 -11.66 1.39
CA THR A 59 9.06 -12.94 1.89
C THR A 59 9.18 -13.01 3.40
N SER A 60 9.40 -11.86 4.07
CA SER A 60 9.69 -11.82 5.52
C SER A 60 9.47 -10.43 6.08
N LEU A 61 9.47 -10.31 7.41
CA LEU A 61 9.46 -9.02 8.09
C LEU A 61 10.75 -8.23 7.82
N ASP A 62 11.87 -8.90 7.64
CA ASP A 62 13.12 -8.20 7.28
C ASP A 62 13.01 -7.51 5.93
N ALA A 63 12.35 -8.14 4.95
CA ALA A 63 12.08 -7.51 3.67
C ALA A 63 11.17 -6.27 3.83
N ILE A 64 10.17 -6.36 4.71
CA ILE A 64 9.28 -5.24 5.02
C ILE A 64 10.06 -4.09 5.66
N ARG A 65 11.00 -4.37 6.56
CA ARG A 65 11.89 -3.34 7.11
C ARG A 65 12.72 -2.64 6.02
N GLY A 66 13.11 -3.37 5.00
CA GLY A 66 13.78 -2.79 3.83
C GLY A 66 12.92 -1.78 3.06
N PHE A 67 11.60 -1.95 3.10
CA PHE A 67 10.65 -1.02 2.49
C PHE A 67 10.25 0.11 3.45
N ALA A 68 9.88 -0.23 4.69
CA ALA A 68 9.17 0.67 5.61
C ALA A 68 10.06 1.21 6.75
N GLY A 69 11.27 0.67 6.92
CA GLY A 69 12.14 1.01 8.04
C GLY A 69 11.86 0.18 9.28
N ASP A 70 12.53 0.50 10.38
CA ASP A 70 12.44 -0.28 11.61
C ASP A 70 11.05 -0.23 12.25
N ASP A 71 10.38 0.92 12.19
CA ASP A 71 8.99 1.04 12.64
C ASP A 71 8.05 0.66 11.49
N TYR A 72 8.07 -0.62 11.14
CA TYR A 72 7.41 -1.13 9.94
C TYR A 72 5.89 -1.16 10.03
N GLU A 73 5.30 -0.93 11.20
CA GLU A 73 3.84 -0.81 11.35
C GLU A 73 3.32 0.56 10.94
N VAL A 74 4.20 1.55 10.78
CA VAL A 74 3.82 2.87 10.31
C VAL A 74 3.71 2.85 8.78
N ALA A 75 2.64 3.44 8.26
CA ALA A 75 2.41 3.53 6.82
C ALA A 75 3.49 4.39 6.14
N VAL A 76 3.89 3.97 4.95
CA VAL A 76 4.78 4.76 4.08
C VAL A 76 3.89 5.56 3.15
N VAL A 77 3.68 6.83 3.45
CA VAL A 77 2.83 7.73 2.65
C VAL A 77 3.67 8.92 2.21
N GLU A 78 4.08 8.88 0.96
CA GLU A 78 4.91 9.92 0.37
C GLU A 78 4.13 11.21 0.12
N GLU A 79 4.84 12.32 -0.09
CA GLU A 79 4.26 13.64 -0.30
C GLU A 79 3.22 13.66 -1.43
N THR A 80 3.52 13.04 -2.55
CA THR A 80 2.61 12.95 -3.69
C THR A 80 1.30 12.25 -3.31
N ALA A 81 1.40 11.17 -2.54
CA ALA A 81 0.22 10.45 -2.03
C ALA A 81 -0.60 11.34 -1.09
N ARG A 82 0.06 12.05 -0.19
CA ARG A 82 -0.61 12.93 0.78
C ARG A 82 -1.42 14.03 0.11
N ARG A 83 -0.97 14.51 -1.04
CA ARG A 83 -1.70 15.53 -1.81
C ARG A 83 -2.95 14.99 -2.47
N ALA A 84 -2.94 13.72 -2.86
CA ALA A 84 -4.07 13.09 -3.53
C ALA A 84 -5.09 12.50 -2.56
N LEU A 85 -4.67 12.17 -1.32
CA LEU A 85 -5.51 11.51 -0.33
C LEU A 85 -6.15 12.53 0.62
N SER A 86 -7.39 12.27 1.00
CA SER A 86 -8.09 13.05 2.03
C SER A 86 -7.77 12.56 3.44
N ARG A 87 -7.51 11.26 3.58
CA ARG A 87 -7.14 10.61 4.84
C ARG A 87 -6.56 9.23 4.54
N TRP A 88 -5.90 8.63 5.53
CA TRP A 88 -5.31 7.30 5.40
C TRP A 88 -5.07 6.69 6.78
N ASP A 89 -4.93 5.37 6.81
CA ASP A 89 -4.51 4.67 8.02
C ASP A 89 -3.02 4.97 8.26
N GLU A 90 -2.70 5.49 9.43
CA GLU A 90 -1.31 5.80 9.81
C GLU A 90 -0.51 4.54 10.13
N ARG A 91 -1.20 3.47 10.49
CA ARG A 91 -0.60 2.17 10.75
C ARG A 91 -1.14 1.13 9.78
N VAL A 92 -0.31 0.13 9.52
CA VAL A 92 -0.64 -0.98 8.65
C VAL A 92 -0.74 -2.25 9.46
N SER A 93 -1.35 -3.28 8.89
CA SER A 93 -1.40 -4.61 9.49
C SER A 93 -0.59 -5.60 8.67
N HIS A 94 0.00 -6.58 9.34
CA HIS A 94 0.78 -7.64 8.71
C HIS A 94 0.13 -8.98 9.04
N HIS A 95 0.06 -9.85 8.03
CA HIS A 95 -0.61 -11.13 8.12
C HIS A 95 0.24 -12.22 7.46
N GLU A 96 0.28 -13.38 8.07
CA GLU A 96 0.89 -14.53 7.42
C GLU A 96 -0.05 -15.07 6.34
N VAL A 97 0.49 -15.30 5.14
CA VAL A 97 -0.27 -15.94 4.06
C VAL A 97 -0.28 -17.45 4.36
N VAL A 98 -1.44 -17.99 4.66
CA VAL A 98 -1.58 -19.40 5.06
C VAL A 98 -2.21 -20.28 3.98
N ALA A 99 -2.76 -19.67 2.93
CA ALA A 99 -3.33 -20.40 1.80
C ALA A 99 -3.38 -19.51 0.57
N GLU A 100 -3.10 -20.07 -0.58
CA GLU A 100 -3.29 -19.44 -1.89
C GLU A 100 -4.04 -20.42 -2.77
N LEU A 101 -5.20 -20.01 -3.28
CA LEU A 101 -6.03 -20.84 -4.16
C LEU A 101 -6.20 -20.15 -5.50
N ALA A 102 -6.13 -20.92 -6.57
CA ALA A 102 -6.36 -20.44 -7.92
C ALA A 102 -7.80 -20.67 -8.35
#